data_7b77f5e6eb0c1bab585df5e0568e359c
#
_entry.id   7b77f5e6eb0c1bab585df5e0568e359c
#
_cell.length_a   1.000
_cell.length_b   1.000
_cell.length_c   1.000
_cell.angle_alpha   90.00
_cell.angle_beta   90.00
_cell.angle_gamma   90.00
#
_symmetry.space_group_name_H-M   'P 1'
#
loop_
_entity.id
_entity.type
_entity.pdbx_description
1 polymer ?
#
loop_
_entity_poly.entity_id
_entity_poly.type
_entity_poly.pdbx_seq_one_letter_code
_entity_poly.pdbx_strand_id
1 'polypeptide(L)'
;MLLSSPLRTSLRGFIDHHCHLLPGVDDGVRTMATALEILQRYEEYGIAEVWCTPHVMEDMPNTTQALRDRFRELCDAYHGPLKLHLAAEYMLDALFEERLQQRDLLLMGPNRDHLLVETSYFTPPMGLLDILQHIQSMGYFPILAHPERYVYMDKDYYKQLQSRGIRFQLNIGSLVGAYGKEAQRKSRWLLRNKYYHLSGTDLHSPRQLPLWNHKLPYRVKKLI
;
A
#
# COMPACT_ATOMS: atom_id res chain seq x y z
N MET A 1 -8.53 -12.79 -33.66
CA MET A 1 -8.01 -13.86 -32.76
C MET A 1 -6.98 -13.22 -31.84
N LEU A 2 -7.45 -12.70 -30.70
CA LEU A 2 -6.58 -12.04 -29.72
C LEU A 2 -5.88 -13.14 -28.92
N LEU A 3 -4.58 -13.27 -29.12
CA LEU A 3 -3.73 -14.16 -28.33
C LEU A 3 -3.84 -13.72 -26.86
N SER A 4 -4.49 -14.55 -26.05
CA SER A 4 -4.53 -14.41 -24.60
C SER A 4 -3.09 -14.53 -24.09
N SER A 5 -2.49 -13.39 -23.72
CA SER A 5 -1.15 -13.36 -23.15
C SER A 5 -1.16 -14.15 -21.83
N PRO A 6 -0.27 -15.14 -21.64
CA PRO A 6 -0.22 -15.94 -20.40
C PRO A 6 0.15 -15.12 -19.16
N LEU A 7 0.44 -13.83 -19.31
CA LEU A 7 0.84 -12.90 -18.24
C LEU A 7 -0.35 -12.29 -17.48
N ARG A 8 -1.53 -12.17 -18.12
CA ARG A 8 -2.77 -11.63 -17.50
C ARG A 8 -3.30 -12.46 -16.33
N THR A 9 -2.87 -13.72 -16.19
CA THR A 9 -3.34 -14.61 -15.12
C THR A 9 -2.56 -14.50 -13.81
N SER A 10 -1.49 -13.72 -13.77
CA SER A 10 -0.64 -13.64 -12.58
C SER A 10 -1.28 -12.89 -11.40
N LEU A 11 -2.17 -11.93 -11.67
CA LEU A 11 -2.87 -11.13 -10.66
C LEU A 11 -4.32 -11.55 -10.41
N ARG A 12 -4.80 -12.63 -11.04
CA ARG A 12 -6.19 -13.06 -10.82
C ARG A 12 -6.47 -13.37 -9.36
N GLY A 13 -7.49 -12.69 -8.80
CA GLY A 13 -7.85 -12.78 -7.38
C GLY A 13 -6.93 -12.01 -6.43
N PHE A 14 -6.01 -11.18 -6.97
CA PHE A 14 -5.16 -10.32 -6.15
C PHE A 14 -6.01 -9.23 -5.49
N ILE A 15 -5.69 -8.94 -4.23
CA ILE A 15 -6.20 -7.79 -3.50
C ILE A 15 -5.08 -6.77 -3.45
N ASP A 16 -5.30 -5.60 -4.02
CA ASP A 16 -4.35 -4.51 -3.94
C ASP A 16 -4.59 -3.71 -2.66
N HIS A 17 -3.76 -3.96 -1.65
CA HIS A 17 -3.92 -3.31 -0.35
C HIS A 17 -3.24 -1.93 -0.25
N HIS A 18 -2.62 -1.45 -1.33
CA HIS A 18 -1.89 -0.19 -1.32
C HIS A 18 -1.79 0.40 -2.72
N CYS A 19 -2.51 1.48 -2.98
CA CYS A 19 -2.40 2.25 -4.22
C CYS A 19 -2.90 3.69 -4.07
N HIS A 20 -2.40 4.59 -4.93
CA HIS A 20 -2.73 6.02 -4.94
C HIS A 20 -3.68 6.34 -6.10
N LEU A 21 -4.79 5.59 -6.15
CA LEU A 21 -5.81 5.71 -7.20
C LEU A 21 -6.82 6.84 -6.97
N LEU A 22 -6.90 7.36 -5.74
CA LEU A 22 -7.87 8.39 -5.40
C LEU A 22 -7.52 9.70 -6.11
N PRO A 23 -8.35 10.22 -7.03
CA PRO A 23 -7.88 11.26 -7.95
C PRO A 23 -7.65 12.62 -7.29
N GLY A 24 -6.48 13.21 -7.52
CA GLY A 24 -6.18 14.61 -7.21
C GLY A 24 -6.04 14.94 -5.73
N VAL A 25 -5.74 13.97 -4.89
CA VAL A 25 -5.56 14.16 -3.44
C VAL A 25 -4.11 14.07 -2.97
N ASP A 26 -3.25 13.41 -3.76
CA ASP A 26 -1.82 13.24 -3.47
C ASP A 26 -0.99 13.27 -4.77
N ASP A 27 0.24 12.77 -4.73
CA ASP A 27 1.14 12.67 -5.89
C ASP A 27 0.82 11.48 -6.83
N GLY A 28 -0.24 10.73 -6.53
CA GLY A 28 -0.73 9.63 -7.33
C GLY A 28 -1.53 10.06 -8.57
N VAL A 29 -2.68 9.45 -8.77
CA VAL A 29 -3.55 9.69 -9.93
C VAL A 29 -4.21 11.07 -9.85
N ARG A 30 -4.08 11.86 -10.92
CA ARG A 30 -4.55 13.27 -10.90
C ARG A 30 -6.01 13.46 -11.28
N THR A 31 -6.56 12.59 -12.14
CA THR A 31 -7.90 12.80 -12.71
C THR A 31 -8.80 11.58 -12.56
N MET A 32 -10.09 11.81 -12.46
CA MET A 32 -11.10 10.74 -12.42
C MET A 32 -11.00 9.83 -13.67
N ALA A 33 -10.81 10.40 -14.85
CA ALA A 33 -10.69 9.64 -16.08
C ALA A 33 -9.50 8.66 -16.03
N THR A 34 -8.35 9.10 -15.50
CA THR A 34 -7.17 8.23 -15.33
C THR A 34 -7.41 7.14 -14.27
N ALA A 35 -8.10 7.47 -13.17
CA ALA A 35 -8.46 6.47 -12.16
C ALA A 35 -9.34 5.37 -12.74
N LEU A 36 -10.38 5.74 -13.49
CA LEU A 36 -11.28 4.81 -14.16
C LEU A 36 -10.56 3.95 -15.21
N GLU A 37 -9.64 4.53 -15.98
CA GLU A 37 -8.79 3.77 -16.92
C GLU A 37 -7.96 2.71 -16.18
N ILE A 38 -7.34 3.05 -15.05
CA ILE A 38 -6.55 2.10 -14.26
C ILE A 38 -7.45 1.01 -13.69
N LEU A 39 -8.62 1.35 -13.16
CA LEU A 39 -9.56 0.35 -12.64
C LEU A 39 -10.00 -0.63 -13.74
N GLN A 40 -10.25 -0.14 -14.96
CA GLN A 40 -10.53 -1.03 -16.11
C GLN A 40 -9.35 -1.97 -16.41
N ARG A 41 -8.10 -1.48 -16.32
CA ARG A 41 -6.91 -2.35 -16.46
C ARG A 41 -6.80 -3.36 -15.33
N TYR A 42 -7.17 -2.99 -14.10
CA TYR A 42 -7.20 -3.91 -12.97
C TYR A 42 -8.20 -5.04 -13.17
N GLU A 43 -9.37 -4.75 -13.75
CA GLU A 43 -10.35 -5.78 -14.16
C GLU A 43 -9.73 -6.75 -15.18
N GLU A 44 -9.04 -6.22 -16.21
CA GLU A 44 -8.36 -7.03 -17.21
C GLU A 44 -7.27 -7.93 -16.60
N TYR A 45 -6.59 -7.49 -15.55
CA TYR A 45 -5.63 -8.29 -14.80
C TYR A 45 -6.29 -9.31 -13.84
N GLY A 46 -7.60 -9.17 -13.62
CA GLY A 46 -8.36 -10.03 -12.71
C GLY A 46 -8.13 -9.74 -11.24
N ILE A 47 -7.74 -8.52 -10.90
CA ILE A 47 -7.69 -8.04 -9.51
C ILE A 47 -9.11 -8.11 -8.93
N ALA A 48 -9.24 -8.45 -7.66
CA ALA A 48 -10.53 -8.63 -7.01
C ALA A 48 -10.97 -7.43 -6.19
N GLU A 49 -10.05 -6.84 -5.45
CA GLU A 49 -10.34 -5.74 -4.53
C GLU A 49 -9.19 -4.72 -4.56
N VAL A 50 -9.52 -3.45 -4.28
CA VAL A 50 -8.58 -2.34 -4.31
C VAL A 50 -8.78 -1.47 -3.08
N TRP A 51 -7.72 -1.25 -2.33
CA TRP A 51 -7.64 -0.28 -1.25
C TRP A 51 -6.97 0.98 -1.76
N CYS A 52 -7.74 2.07 -1.91
CA CYS A 52 -7.18 3.39 -2.12
C CYS A 52 -6.57 3.86 -0.80
N THR A 53 -5.27 4.12 -0.81
CA THR A 53 -4.50 4.50 0.38
C THR A 53 -3.72 5.79 0.13
N PRO A 54 -4.41 6.92 -0.15
CA PRO A 54 -3.73 8.18 -0.42
C PRO A 54 -2.86 8.60 0.77
N HIS A 55 -1.82 9.39 0.48
CA HIS A 55 -0.94 9.95 1.50
C HIS A 55 -1.68 10.90 2.44
N VAL A 56 -1.34 10.79 3.73
CA VAL A 56 -1.62 11.79 4.76
C VAL A 56 -0.31 12.12 5.45
N MET A 57 0.23 13.31 5.17
CA MET A 57 1.51 13.80 5.67
C MET A 57 1.53 15.33 5.71
N GLU A 58 2.52 15.95 6.36
CA GLU A 58 2.61 17.41 6.48
C GLU A 58 2.57 18.14 5.13
N ASP A 59 3.25 17.59 4.09
CA ASP A 59 3.24 18.16 2.74
C ASP A 59 1.94 17.89 1.97
N MET A 60 1.15 16.91 2.38
CA MET A 60 -0.16 16.55 1.84
C MET A 60 -1.17 16.35 2.99
N PRO A 61 -1.61 17.44 3.64
CA PRO A 61 -2.37 17.38 4.88
C PRO A 61 -3.86 17.06 4.65
N ASN A 62 -4.12 15.97 3.93
CA ASN A 62 -5.47 15.51 3.65
C ASN A 62 -6.27 15.28 4.94
N THR A 63 -7.55 15.69 4.94
CA THR A 63 -8.47 15.36 6.01
C THR A 63 -9.22 14.07 5.69
N THR A 64 -9.60 13.30 6.70
CA THR A 64 -10.37 12.07 6.51
C THR A 64 -11.72 12.35 5.82
N GLN A 65 -12.34 13.51 6.11
CA GLN A 65 -13.59 13.90 5.47
C GLN A 65 -13.40 14.17 3.97
N ALA A 66 -12.38 14.94 3.58
CA ALA A 66 -12.11 15.24 2.18
C ALA A 66 -11.80 13.96 1.37
N LEU A 67 -11.03 13.04 1.97
CA LEU A 67 -10.73 11.74 1.35
C LEU A 67 -11.99 10.87 1.21
N ARG A 68 -12.89 10.85 2.19
CA ARG A 68 -14.18 10.14 2.11
C ARG A 68 -15.08 10.71 1.01
N ASP A 69 -15.12 12.04 0.88
CA ASP A 69 -15.95 12.70 -0.13
C ASP A 69 -15.39 12.38 -1.55
N ARG A 70 -14.09 12.49 -1.74
CA ARG A 70 -13.45 12.12 -3.01
C ARG A 70 -13.61 10.62 -3.32
N PHE A 71 -13.54 9.75 -2.33
CA PHE A 71 -13.76 8.32 -2.51
C PHE A 71 -15.21 8.01 -2.91
N ARG A 72 -16.18 8.73 -2.37
CA ARG A 72 -17.58 8.61 -2.78
C ARG A 72 -17.75 8.98 -4.25
N GLU A 73 -17.14 10.10 -4.69
CA GLU A 73 -17.16 10.49 -6.11
C GLU A 73 -16.55 9.42 -7.03
N LEU A 74 -15.45 8.78 -6.60
CA LEU A 74 -14.86 7.67 -7.34
C LEU A 74 -15.80 6.46 -7.42
N CYS A 75 -16.43 6.09 -6.30
CA CYS A 75 -17.40 4.99 -6.27
C CYS A 75 -18.63 5.26 -7.14
N ASP A 76 -19.13 6.51 -7.13
CA ASP A 76 -20.27 6.92 -7.95
C ASP A 76 -19.94 6.92 -9.46
N ALA A 77 -18.68 7.18 -9.83
CA ALA A 77 -18.23 7.15 -11.21
C ALA A 77 -17.84 5.75 -11.73
N TYR A 78 -17.50 4.84 -10.81
CA TYR A 78 -17.06 3.49 -11.16
C TYR A 78 -18.20 2.48 -11.08
N HIS A 79 -18.52 1.83 -12.20
CA HIS A 79 -19.61 0.85 -12.30
C HIS A 79 -19.13 -0.59 -12.60
N GLY A 80 -17.85 -0.86 -12.40
CA GLY A 80 -17.24 -2.18 -12.65
C GLY A 80 -17.36 -3.14 -11.46
N PRO A 81 -16.81 -4.35 -11.59
CA PRO A 81 -16.95 -5.42 -10.60
C PRO A 81 -15.96 -5.37 -9.44
N LEU A 82 -14.95 -4.47 -9.45
CA LEU A 82 -13.96 -4.39 -8.39
C LEU A 82 -14.58 -3.85 -7.11
N LYS A 83 -14.24 -4.45 -5.98
CA LYS A 83 -14.58 -3.89 -4.69
C LYS A 83 -13.56 -2.82 -4.33
N LEU A 84 -14.04 -1.60 -4.12
CA LEU A 84 -13.21 -0.47 -3.73
C LEU A 84 -13.30 -0.24 -2.22
N HIS A 85 -12.17 0.05 -1.61
CA HIS A 85 -12.05 0.37 -0.20
C HIS A 85 -11.21 1.63 -0.02
N LEU A 86 -11.44 2.34 1.08
CA LEU A 86 -10.65 3.52 1.46
C LEU A 86 -9.94 3.25 2.78
N ALA A 87 -8.64 3.54 2.78
CA ALA A 87 -7.80 3.74 3.95
C ALA A 87 -6.87 4.94 3.66
N ALA A 88 -5.77 5.10 4.38
CA ALA A 88 -4.73 6.06 4.05
C ALA A 88 -3.36 5.49 4.40
N GLU A 89 -2.33 5.96 3.69
CA GLU A 89 -0.94 5.77 4.06
C GLU A 89 -0.46 7.00 4.82
N TYR A 90 -0.10 6.79 6.08
CA TYR A 90 0.31 7.86 6.98
C TYR A 90 1.83 7.94 7.06
N MET A 91 2.41 9.09 6.72
CA MET A 91 3.80 9.38 7.08
C MET A 91 3.90 9.54 8.60
N LEU A 92 4.88 8.90 9.23
CA LEU A 92 5.14 9.06 10.68
C LEU A 92 5.85 10.39 10.96
N ASP A 93 5.10 11.49 10.83
CA ASP A 93 5.49 12.88 11.04
C ASP A 93 4.68 13.54 12.18
N ALA A 94 4.77 14.86 12.34
CA ALA A 94 4.03 15.56 13.40
C ALA A 94 2.52 15.59 13.14
N LEU A 95 2.09 15.67 11.88
CA LEU A 95 0.68 15.60 11.52
C LEU A 95 0.07 14.24 11.89
N PHE A 96 0.82 13.16 11.70
CA PHE A 96 0.36 11.82 12.10
C PHE A 96 0.10 11.72 13.60
N GLU A 97 1.00 12.25 14.43
CA GLU A 97 0.84 12.23 15.89
C GLU A 97 -0.46 12.96 16.31
N GLU A 98 -0.75 14.12 15.69
CA GLU A 98 -1.99 14.84 15.93
C GLU A 98 -3.22 14.01 15.54
N ARG A 99 -3.21 13.37 14.36
CA ARG A 99 -4.30 12.51 13.87
C ARG A 99 -4.52 11.28 14.74
N LEU A 100 -3.43 10.68 15.23
CA LEU A 100 -3.48 9.54 16.12
C LEU A 100 -4.17 9.90 17.46
N GLN A 101 -3.78 11.02 18.06
CA GLN A 101 -4.38 11.53 19.29
C GLN A 101 -5.87 11.85 19.15
N GLN A 102 -6.26 12.46 18.02
CA GLN A 102 -7.64 12.77 17.70
C GLN A 102 -8.46 11.55 17.27
N ARG A 103 -7.82 10.41 17.00
CA ARG A 103 -8.43 9.21 16.40
C ARG A 103 -9.08 9.48 15.04
N ASP A 104 -8.61 10.50 14.33
CA ASP A 104 -9.09 10.87 12.98
C ASP A 104 -8.29 10.12 11.92
N LEU A 105 -8.57 8.82 11.76
CA LEU A 105 -7.81 7.88 10.95
C LEU A 105 -8.70 7.11 9.96
N LEU A 106 -8.16 6.85 8.78
CA LEU A 106 -8.73 5.94 7.79
C LEU A 106 -8.00 4.59 7.90
N LEU A 107 -8.67 3.63 8.47
CA LEU A 107 -8.12 2.34 8.84
C LEU A 107 -8.53 1.25 7.84
N MET A 108 -7.70 0.23 7.69
CA MET A 108 -7.98 -0.93 6.84
C MET A 108 -8.28 -2.20 7.67
N GLY A 109 -8.59 -3.28 6.96
CA GLY A 109 -8.97 -4.55 7.55
C GLY A 109 -10.45 -4.65 7.93
N PRO A 110 -10.93 -5.87 8.24
CA PRO A 110 -12.35 -6.12 8.51
C PRO A 110 -12.86 -5.40 9.76
N ASN A 111 -12.02 -5.25 10.77
CA ASN A 111 -12.36 -4.57 12.03
C ASN A 111 -12.05 -3.07 12.01
N ARG A 112 -11.48 -2.53 10.91
CA ARG A 112 -11.03 -1.14 10.84
C ARG A 112 -10.07 -0.78 11.99
N ASP A 113 -9.06 -1.60 12.20
CA ASP A 113 -8.08 -1.48 13.28
C ASP A 113 -6.62 -1.53 12.79
N HIS A 114 -6.40 -1.73 11.49
CA HIS A 114 -5.09 -1.78 10.87
C HIS A 114 -4.73 -0.41 10.29
N LEU A 115 -3.53 0.06 10.61
CA LEU A 115 -3.02 1.38 10.23
C LEU A 115 -1.81 1.22 9.31
N LEU A 116 -1.96 1.63 8.05
CA LEU A 116 -0.85 1.66 7.09
C LEU A 116 0.00 2.89 7.34
N VAL A 117 1.28 2.69 7.61
CA VAL A 117 2.23 3.76 7.93
C VAL A 117 3.50 3.65 7.11
N GLU A 118 4.10 4.79 6.79
CA GLU A 118 5.40 4.86 6.14
C GLU A 118 6.35 5.81 6.87
N THR A 119 7.63 5.77 6.48
CA THR A 119 8.68 6.66 6.97
C THR A 119 9.52 7.17 5.81
N SER A 120 10.42 8.13 6.07
CA SER A 120 11.46 8.47 5.10
C SER A 120 12.24 7.24 4.65
N TYR A 121 12.54 7.16 3.35
CA TYR A 121 13.32 6.04 2.78
C TYR A 121 14.77 6.01 3.27
N PHE A 122 15.33 7.14 3.65
CA PHE A 122 16.75 7.30 3.94
C PHE A 122 17.07 7.29 5.43
N THR A 123 16.21 7.89 6.25
CA THR A 123 16.46 8.05 7.69
C THR A 123 15.17 7.75 8.46
N PRO A 124 15.20 6.86 9.46
CA PRO A 124 14.04 6.62 10.30
C PRO A 124 13.71 7.87 11.13
N PRO A 125 12.45 8.10 11.49
CA PRO A 125 12.11 9.05 12.52
C PRO A 125 12.78 8.64 13.84
N MET A 126 13.14 9.62 14.66
CA MET A 126 13.70 9.33 15.97
C MET A 126 12.68 8.52 16.81
N GLY A 127 13.11 7.40 17.37
CA GLY A 127 12.21 6.55 18.15
C GLY A 127 11.18 5.78 17.33
N LEU A 128 11.45 5.43 16.07
CA LEU A 128 10.50 4.69 15.22
C LEU A 128 9.82 3.53 15.93
N LEU A 129 10.58 2.76 16.71
CA LEU A 129 10.03 1.62 17.44
C LEU A 129 9.04 2.05 18.53
N ASP A 130 9.33 3.16 19.22
CA ASP A 130 8.44 3.69 20.27
C ASP A 130 7.16 4.25 19.64
N ILE A 131 7.25 4.91 18.48
CA ILE A 131 6.08 5.37 17.72
C ILE A 131 5.18 4.18 17.35
N LEU A 132 5.76 3.11 16.78
CA LEU A 132 4.99 1.92 16.40
C LEU A 132 4.35 1.23 17.63
N GLN A 133 5.04 1.17 18.77
CA GLN A 133 4.47 0.66 20.01
C GLN A 133 3.38 1.58 20.58
N HIS A 134 3.53 2.90 20.44
CA HIS A 134 2.49 3.84 20.82
C HIS A 134 1.21 3.61 20.01
N ILE A 135 1.31 3.42 18.68
CA ILE A 135 0.16 3.03 17.84
C ILE A 135 -0.52 1.77 18.40
N GLN A 136 0.26 0.75 18.77
CA GLN A 136 -0.29 -0.47 19.35
C GLN A 136 -0.99 -0.22 20.69
N SER A 137 -0.42 0.64 21.54
CA SER A 137 -1.03 1.02 22.83
C SER A 137 -2.36 1.73 22.70
N MET A 138 -2.58 2.42 21.57
CA MET A 138 -3.84 3.08 21.20
C MET A 138 -4.90 2.11 20.67
N GLY A 139 -4.56 0.81 20.53
CA GLY A 139 -5.45 -0.25 20.06
C GLY A 139 -5.41 -0.51 18.57
N TYR A 140 -4.43 0.02 17.85
CA TYR A 140 -4.26 -0.19 16.41
C TYR A 140 -3.15 -1.17 16.07
N PHE A 141 -3.22 -1.79 14.91
CA PHE A 141 -2.20 -2.71 14.39
C PHE A 141 -1.41 -2.02 13.27
N PRO A 142 -0.19 -1.51 13.54
CA PRO A 142 0.60 -0.85 12.51
C PRO A 142 1.05 -1.84 11.44
N ILE A 143 0.88 -1.45 10.18
CA ILE A 143 1.40 -2.11 8.99
C ILE A 143 2.42 -1.17 8.37
N LEU A 144 3.68 -1.55 8.40
CA LEU A 144 4.73 -0.78 7.76
C LEU A 144 4.69 -1.02 6.25
N ALA A 145 4.45 0.05 5.49
CA ALA A 145 4.41 0.03 4.03
C ALA A 145 5.81 -0.26 3.48
N HIS A 146 5.88 -1.08 2.45
CA HIS A 146 7.08 -1.35 1.63
C HIS A 146 8.44 -1.30 2.38
N PRO A 147 8.62 -2.04 3.51
CA PRO A 147 9.82 -1.95 4.33
C PRO A 147 11.12 -2.28 3.59
N GLU A 148 11.03 -2.99 2.47
CA GLU A 148 12.15 -3.29 1.59
C GLU A 148 12.76 -2.06 0.91
N ARG A 149 12.04 -0.93 0.87
CA ARG A 149 12.51 0.32 0.24
C ARG A 149 13.36 1.17 1.18
N TYR A 150 13.25 0.97 2.50
CA TYR A 150 14.02 1.75 3.48
C TYR A 150 15.49 1.31 3.50
N VAL A 151 16.39 2.25 3.18
CA VAL A 151 17.82 1.94 3.05
C VAL A 151 18.46 1.55 4.37
N TYR A 152 17.99 2.11 5.49
CA TYR A 152 18.50 1.89 6.83
C TYR A 152 18.05 0.56 7.46
N MET A 153 17.05 -0.13 6.89
CA MET A 153 16.58 -1.39 7.45
C MET A 153 17.40 -2.57 6.96
N ASP A 154 17.92 -3.33 7.89
CA ASP A 154 18.60 -4.59 7.66
C ASP A 154 17.80 -5.78 8.18
N LYS A 155 18.37 -6.97 8.09
CA LYS A 155 17.71 -8.21 8.51
C LYS A 155 17.40 -8.26 10.01
N ASP A 156 18.26 -7.70 10.83
CA ASP A 156 18.08 -7.74 12.28
C ASP A 156 17.03 -6.73 12.72
N TYR A 157 16.97 -5.59 12.05
CA TYR A 157 15.91 -4.60 12.26
C TYR A 157 14.53 -5.17 11.87
N TYR A 158 14.42 -5.89 10.74
CA TYR A 158 13.15 -6.57 10.38
C TYR A 158 12.73 -7.61 11.42
N LYS A 159 13.66 -8.42 11.95
CA LYS A 159 13.37 -9.38 13.03
C LYS A 159 12.88 -8.68 14.29
N GLN A 160 13.52 -7.57 14.66
CA GLN A 160 13.13 -6.77 15.82
C GLN A 160 11.69 -6.25 15.67
N LEU A 161 11.34 -5.66 14.53
CA LEU A 161 9.98 -5.19 14.25
C LEU A 161 8.96 -6.33 14.30
N GLN A 162 9.26 -7.47 13.66
CA GLN A 162 8.38 -8.63 13.65
C GLN A 162 8.17 -9.22 15.08
N SER A 163 9.22 -9.28 15.89
CA SER A 163 9.11 -9.78 17.28
C SER A 163 8.21 -8.90 18.15
N ARG A 164 7.94 -7.67 17.72
CA ARG A 164 7.02 -6.72 18.36
C ARG A 164 5.64 -6.66 17.72
N GLY A 165 5.35 -7.59 16.81
CA GLY A 165 4.05 -7.70 16.17
C GLY A 165 3.80 -6.66 15.07
N ILE A 166 4.84 -5.94 14.59
CA ILE A 166 4.71 -5.01 13.48
C ILE A 166 4.51 -5.80 12.18
N ARG A 167 3.45 -5.48 11.45
CA ARG A 167 3.13 -6.11 10.18
C ARG A 167 3.82 -5.39 9.02
N PHE A 168 4.06 -6.11 7.92
CA PHE A 168 4.71 -5.56 6.73
C PHE A 168 3.84 -5.73 5.49
N GLN A 169 3.75 -4.67 4.69
CA GLN A 169 3.13 -4.70 3.37
C GLN A 169 4.21 -4.74 2.29
N LEU A 170 4.14 -5.70 1.38
CA LEU A 170 5.02 -5.84 0.22
C LEU A 170 4.59 -4.91 -0.90
N ASN A 171 5.50 -4.11 -1.45
CA ASN A 171 5.30 -3.51 -2.76
C ASN A 171 5.70 -4.51 -3.85
N ILE A 172 4.74 -4.94 -4.68
CA ILE A 172 5.01 -5.96 -5.71
C ILE A 172 5.99 -5.51 -6.78
N GLY A 173 6.08 -4.19 -7.03
CA GLY A 173 7.07 -3.60 -7.93
C GLY A 173 8.51 -3.84 -7.48
N SER A 174 8.76 -3.96 -6.17
CA SER A 174 10.08 -4.27 -5.63
C SER A 174 10.58 -5.64 -6.07
N LEU A 175 9.70 -6.64 -6.18
CA LEU A 175 10.08 -7.99 -6.62
C LEU A 175 10.61 -8.03 -8.04
N VAL A 176 10.14 -7.15 -8.90
CA VAL A 176 10.55 -7.05 -10.32
C VAL A 176 11.65 -6.01 -10.54
N GLY A 177 12.10 -5.33 -9.48
CA GLY A 177 13.23 -4.42 -9.52
C GLY A 177 12.91 -2.98 -9.87
N ALA A 178 11.63 -2.58 -9.81
CA ALA A 178 11.18 -1.21 -10.09
C ALA A 178 11.86 -0.16 -9.20
N TYR A 179 12.23 -0.53 -7.99
CA TYR A 179 12.87 0.34 -6.99
C TYR A 179 14.35 0.00 -6.75
N GLY A 180 15.00 -0.60 -7.75
CA GLY A 180 16.42 -0.92 -7.73
C GLY A 180 16.77 -2.29 -7.13
N LYS A 181 18.05 -2.68 -7.29
CA LYS A 181 18.53 -4.02 -6.92
C LYS A 181 18.45 -4.31 -5.43
N GLU A 182 18.66 -3.30 -4.60
CA GLU A 182 18.64 -3.47 -3.14
C GLU A 182 17.22 -3.75 -2.62
N ALA A 183 16.23 -2.95 -3.03
CA ALA A 183 14.83 -3.20 -2.70
C ALA A 183 14.38 -4.58 -3.21
N GLN A 184 14.81 -4.96 -4.42
CA GLN A 184 14.52 -6.29 -4.97
C GLN A 184 15.13 -7.40 -4.13
N ARG A 185 16.38 -7.26 -3.67
CA ARG A 185 17.05 -8.24 -2.82
C ARG A 185 16.35 -8.38 -1.46
N LYS A 186 16.02 -7.24 -0.83
CA LYS A 186 15.30 -7.20 0.45
C LYS A 186 13.91 -7.80 0.32
N SER A 187 13.13 -7.40 -0.70
CA SER A 187 11.77 -7.93 -0.91
C SER A 187 11.75 -9.45 -1.09
N ARG A 188 12.69 -10.00 -1.86
CA ARG A 188 12.81 -11.46 -2.05
C ARG A 188 13.23 -12.19 -0.78
N TRP A 189 14.05 -11.57 0.06
CA TRP A 189 14.45 -12.15 1.34
C TRP A 189 13.26 -12.13 2.33
N LEU A 190 12.57 -11.01 2.48
CA LEU A 190 11.39 -10.87 3.33
C LEU A 190 10.28 -11.85 2.93
N LEU A 191 10.01 -11.97 1.62
CA LEU A 191 9.01 -12.91 1.09
C LEU A 191 9.38 -14.37 1.38
N ARG A 192 10.65 -14.75 1.21
CA ARG A 192 11.12 -16.12 1.51
C ARG A 192 10.99 -16.47 2.99
N ASN A 193 11.22 -15.51 3.86
CA ASN A 193 11.12 -15.68 5.32
C ASN A 193 9.71 -15.44 5.87
N LYS A 194 8.70 -15.19 5.01
CA LYS A 194 7.29 -15.01 5.37
C LYS A 194 7.03 -13.81 6.29
N TYR A 195 7.76 -12.71 6.09
CA TYR A 195 7.60 -11.49 6.90
C TYR A 195 6.49 -10.57 6.40
N TYR A 196 6.03 -10.73 5.17
CA TYR A 196 4.91 -9.95 4.66
C TYR A 196 3.55 -10.53 5.06
N HIS A 197 2.63 -9.65 5.35
CA HIS A 197 1.24 -9.92 5.72
C HIS A 197 0.27 -9.49 4.63
N LEU A 198 0.57 -8.37 3.96
CA LEU A 198 -0.20 -7.80 2.86
C LEU A 198 0.70 -7.54 1.66
N SER A 199 0.08 -7.36 0.50
CA SER A 199 0.77 -6.88 -0.71
C SER A 199 -0.05 -5.80 -1.40
N GLY A 200 0.64 -4.87 -2.04
CA GLY A 200 0.03 -3.79 -2.80
C GLY A 200 0.90 -3.40 -3.99
N THR A 201 0.33 -2.62 -4.87
CA THR A 201 1.04 -2.13 -6.06
C THR A 201 1.83 -0.87 -5.79
N ASP A 202 1.34 -0.06 -4.84
CA ASP A 202 1.83 1.30 -4.63
C ASP A 202 1.79 2.10 -5.95
N LEU A 203 0.69 1.92 -6.69
CA LEU A 203 0.54 2.53 -8.00
C LEU A 203 0.19 4.00 -7.87
N HIS A 204 1.03 4.85 -8.48
CA HIS A 204 0.82 6.29 -8.58
C HIS A 204 0.46 6.74 -10.02
N SER A 205 0.69 5.89 -11.02
CA SER A 205 0.52 6.31 -12.40
C SER A 205 0.30 5.12 -13.33
N PRO A 206 -0.43 5.30 -14.46
CA PRO A 206 -0.61 4.26 -15.47
C PRO A 206 0.70 3.71 -16.03
N ARG A 207 1.80 4.46 -15.93
CA ARG A 207 3.13 4.04 -16.40
C ARG A 207 3.68 2.83 -15.64
N GLN A 208 3.16 2.56 -14.44
CA GLN A 208 3.56 1.40 -13.64
C GLN A 208 2.81 0.11 -14.04
N LEU A 209 1.68 0.21 -14.75
CA LEU A 209 0.89 -0.95 -15.17
C LEU A 209 1.69 -2.05 -15.91
N PRO A 210 2.64 -1.72 -16.82
CA PRO A 210 3.44 -2.73 -17.49
C PRO A 210 4.33 -3.57 -16.55
N LEU A 211 4.68 -3.06 -15.37
CA LEU A 211 5.49 -3.81 -14.39
C LEU A 211 4.78 -5.08 -13.92
N TRP A 212 3.46 -5.12 -13.97
CA TRP A 212 2.65 -6.27 -13.52
C TRP A 212 2.45 -7.34 -14.57
N ASN A 213 2.98 -7.14 -15.77
CA ASN A 213 3.07 -8.19 -16.78
C ASN A 213 4.13 -9.26 -16.43
N HIS A 214 4.91 -9.03 -15.37
CA HIS A 214 5.88 -10.01 -14.89
C HIS A 214 5.20 -11.11 -14.06
N LYS A 215 5.73 -12.34 -14.17
CA LYS A 215 5.24 -13.47 -13.39
C LYS A 215 5.59 -13.30 -11.92
N LEU A 216 4.60 -13.03 -11.09
CA LEU A 216 4.78 -12.93 -9.65
C LEU A 216 4.91 -14.32 -8.99
N PRO A 217 5.74 -14.45 -7.94
CA PRO A 217 5.82 -15.68 -7.15
C PRO A 217 4.44 -16.06 -6.58
N TYR A 218 4.12 -17.35 -6.58
CA TYR A 218 2.84 -17.86 -6.05
C TYR A 218 2.54 -17.42 -4.60
N ARG A 219 3.59 -17.22 -3.79
CA ARG A 219 3.45 -16.75 -2.40
C ARG A 219 2.84 -15.35 -2.28
N VAL A 220 3.00 -14.49 -3.28
CA VAL A 220 2.38 -13.15 -3.28
C VAL A 220 0.86 -13.23 -3.29
N LYS A 221 0.31 -14.25 -4.00
CA LYS A 221 -1.13 -14.49 -4.07
C LYS A 221 -1.75 -15.00 -2.76
N LYS A 222 -0.92 -15.41 -1.80
CA LYS A 222 -1.35 -15.91 -0.48
C LYS A 222 -1.17 -14.89 0.64
N LEU A 223 -0.70 -13.68 0.31
CA LEU A 223 -0.67 -12.56 1.24
C LEU A 223 -2.06 -11.92 1.21
N ILE A 224 -2.88 -12.32 2.14
CA ILE A 224 -4.26 -11.86 2.32
C ILE A 224 -4.41 -11.36 3.75
#